data_ad603a71057d51c081decccbcdfbe6ee
#
_entry.id   ad603a71057d51c081decccbcdfbe6ee
#
_cell.length_a   1.000
_cell.length_b   1.000
_cell.length_c   1.000
_cell.angle_alpha   90.00
_cell.angle_beta   90.00
_cell.angle_gamma   90.00
#
_symmetry.space_group_name_H-M   'P 1'
#
loop_
_entity.id
_entity.type
_entity.pdbx_description
1 polymer ?
#
loop_
_entity_poly.entity_id
_entity_poly.type
_entity_poly.pdbx_seq_one_letter_code
_entity_poly.pdbx_strand_id
1 'polypeptide(L)'
;MNMKKFIVAAVALIMGINGLSAQQVRFFAHRGGRKEFEENTLNTFKACNAKGMNGFETDVRLTSDGQFVISHDANLKRMFGSDVIIEEHTLKELKTYRTKEGNELMTLDELLDFLKDKKGLYVEFEMKTTDVEAYPQEKLEKYCDKLYKAVMKAKPADATFLFTSFDVRAIRYMTGKYPDGDYLYIIGEPVSDKVIALASALNVKRIGCTIEGTSRAAVTEAHKAGLIVSLWPGNSPADFMLGVSLGADFLCSDVPLAVMEWIKQTPWIDVVY
;
A
#
# COMPACT_ATOMS: atom_id res chain seq x y z
N MET A 1 35.16 53.92 2.29
CA MET A 1 34.19 53.01 1.64
C MET A 1 33.76 51.99 2.70
N ASN A 2 32.49 51.99 3.10
CA ASN A 2 32.01 51.48 4.40
C ASN A 2 31.85 49.96 4.39
N MET A 3 32.69 49.27 5.12
CA MET A 3 32.64 47.80 5.40
C MET A 3 31.30 47.31 6.01
N LYS A 4 30.51 48.23 6.58
CA LYS A 4 29.19 47.89 7.16
C LYS A 4 28.08 47.56 6.15
N LYS A 5 28.25 47.95 4.86
CA LYS A 5 27.25 47.65 3.81
C LYS A 5 27.39 46.25 3.19
N PHE A 6 28.57 45.61 3.34
CA PHE A 6 28.79 44.25 2.84
C PHE A 6 28.25 43.12 3.77
N ILE A 7 28.14 43.40 5.07
CA ILE A 7 27.64 42.42 6.04
C ILE A 7 26.12 42.27 5.95
N VAL A 8 25.38 43.33 5.59
CA VAL A 8 23.91 43.27 5.46
C VAL A 8 23.48 42.50 4.21
N ALA A 9 24.27 42.52 3.13
CA ALA A 9 23.96 41.77 1.91
C ALA A 9 24.23 40.24 2.06
N ALA A 10 25.23 39.85 2.85
CA ALA A 10 25.56 38.47 3.11
C ALA A 10 24.54 37.77 4.05
N VAL A 11 23.97 38.51 5.01
CA VAL A 11 22.93 37.98 5.91
C VAL A 11 21.58 37.82 5.22
N ALA A 12 21.25 38.65 4.22
CA ALA A 12 20.03 38.54 3.42
C ALA A 12 20.06 37.34 2.47
N LEU A 13 21.23 36.85 2.05
CA LEU A 13 21.37 35.70 1.15
C LEU A 13 21.27 34.36 1.92
N ILE A 14 21.51 34.35 3.24
CA ILE A 14 21.43 33.15 4.08
C ILE A 14 19.99 32.89 4.57
N MET A 15 19.12 33.92 4.58
CA MET A 15 17.71 33.73 4.96
C MET A 15 16.79 33.27 3.82
N GLY A 16 17.30 33.11 2.60
CA GLY A 16 16.55 32.68 1.42
C GLY A 16 16.54 31.15 1.20
N ILE A 17 17.18 30.35 2.05
CA ILE A 17 17.28 28.89 1.90
C ILE A 17 16.37 28.13 2.89
N ASN A 18 15.55 28.84 3.64
CA ASN A 18 14.55 28.22 4.52
C ASN A 18 13.26 27.94 3.76
N GLY A 19 13.21 26.86 2.99
CA GLY A 19 11.98 26.49 2.30
C GLY A 19 12.00 25.22 1.47
N LEU A 20 13.09 24.50 1.41
CA LEU A 20 13.06 23.11 0.95
C LEU A 20 12.77 22.22 2.16
N SER A 21 11.51 22.19 2.59
CA SER A 21 11.03 21.05 3.37
C SER A 21 11.36 19.80 2.55
N ALA A 22 12.22 18.93 3.06
CA ALA A 22 12.42 17.63 2.45
C ALA A 22 11.04 17.00 2.29
N GLN A 23 10.69 16.55 1.09
CA GLN A 23 9.42 15.88 0.88
C GLN A 23 9.45 14.63 1.74
N GLN A 24 8.53 14.55 2.70
CA GLN A 24 8.38 13.38 3.51
C GLN A 24 7.76 12.29 2.64
N VAL A 25 8.42 11.15 2.53
CA VAL A 25 7.93 9.99 1.79
C VAL A 25 7.66 8.86 2.77
N ARG A 26 6.48 8.25 2.68
CA ARG A 26 6.23 7.00 3.37
C ARG A 26 6.44 5.83 2.42
N PHE A 27 7.14 4.79 2.88
CA PHE A 27 7.15 3.54 2.15
C PHE A 27 6.64 2.39 3.01
N PHE A 28 6.18 1.33 2.34
CA PHE A 28 5.57 0.20 2.99
C PHE A 28 5.88 -1.11 2.26
N ALA A 29 5.79 -2.22 2.98
CA ALA A 29 6.15 -3.54 2.52
C ALA A 29 5.01 -4.16 1.70
N HIS A 30 5.22 -4.37 0.40
CA HIS A 30 4.32 -5.08 -0.51
C HIS A 30 4.22 -6.55 -0.10
N ARG A 31 3.03 -7.00 0.31
CA ARG A 31 2.78 -8.36 0.84
C ARG A 31 3.74 -8.76 1.96
N GLY A 32 4.18 -7.77 2.74
CA GLY A 32 5.17 -7.96 3.80
C GLY A 32 6.63 -8.00 3.33
N GLY A 33 6.93 -7.84 2.03
CA GLY A 33 8.29 -7.89 1.46
C GLY A 33 8.53 -9.13 0.62
N ARG A 34 7.75 -9.29 -0.44
CA ARG A 34 7.63 -10.51 -1.25
C ARG A 34 8.90 -11.02 -1.93
N LYS A 35 9.95 -10.22 -2.03
CA LYS A 35 11.25 -10.65 -2.58
C LYS A 35 12.28 -11.00 -1.50
N GLU A 36 11.99 -10.70 -0.25
CA GLU A 36 12.85 -10.98 0.89
C GLU A 36 12.32 -12.12 1.77
N PHE A 37 10.99 -12.39 1.67
CA PHE A 37 10.28 -13.39 2.47
C PHE A 37 9.20 -14.10 1.65
N GLU A 38 8.60 -15.15 2.22
CA GLU A 38 7.36 -15.72 1.68
C GLU A 38 6.20 -14.72 1.89
N GLU A 39 5.70 -14.16 0.79
CA GLU A 39 4.68 -13.11 0.78
C GLU A 39 3.40 -13.51 1.54
N ASN A 40 2.73 -12.51 2.12
CA ASN A 40 1.41 -12.68 2.73
C ASN A 40 1.35 -13.75 3.84
N THR A 41 2.44 -13.98 4.56
CA THR A 41 2.47 -14.87 5.71
C THR A 41 2.59 -14.08 7.02
N LEU A 42 2.03 -14.61 8.11
CA LEU A 42 2.13 -13.97 9.42
C LEU A 42 3.59 -13.82 9.89
N ASN A 43 4.44 -14.79 9.53
CA ASN A 43 5.87 -14.75 9.84
C ASN A 43 6.57 -13.58 9.14
N THR A 44 6.21 -13.31 7.89
CA THR A 44 6.75 -12.19 7.12
C THR A 44 6.39 -10.84 7.74
N PHE A 45 5.10 -10.63 8.08
CA PHE A 45 4.66 -9.39 8.73
C PHE A 45 5.36 -9.18 10.08
N LYS A 46 5.49 -10.26 10.90
CA LYS A 46 6.22 -10.21 12.17
C LYS A 46 7.70 -9.89 11.98
N ALA A 47 8.36 -10.51 10.99
CA ALA A 47 9.78 -10.29 10.70
C ALA A 47 10.06 -8.85 10.27
N CYS A 48 9.26 -8.30 9.36
CA CYS A 48 9.35 -6.91 8.92
C CYS A 48 9.08 -5.92 10.08
N ASN A 49 8.03 -6.14 10.87
CA ASN A 49 7.71 -5.29 12.00
C ASN A 49 8.81 -5.32 13.07
N ALA A 50 9.42 -6.48 13.34
CA ALA A 50 10.55 -6.60 14.26
C ALA A 50 11.81 -5.80 13.82
N LYS A 51 11.89 -5.43 12.54
CA LYS A 51 12.94 -4.54 11.97
C LYS A 51 12.53 -3.06 11.96
N GLY A 52 11.32 -2.73 12.44
CA GLY A 52 10.81 -1.35 12.53
C GLY A 52 9.84 -0.97 11.40
N MET A 53 9.50 -1.87 10.47
CA MET A 53 8.49 -1.60 9.45
C MET A 53 7.09 -1.54 10.06
N ASN A 54 6.40 -0.41 9.88
CA ASN A 54 5.02 -0.20 10.31
C ASN A 54 4.06 0.07 9.15
N GLY A 55 4.57 0.03 7.92
CA GLY A 55 3.79 0.15 6.68
C GLY A 55 3.67 -1.21 5.98
N PHE A 56 2.46 -1.63 5.62
CA PHE A 56 2.20 -2.90 4.94
C PHE A 56 1.14 -2.76 3.87
N GLU A 57 1.25 -3.59 2.86
CA GLU A 57 0.16 -3.90 1.93
C GLU A 57 -0.12 -5.39 1.99
N THR A 58 -1.37 -5.79 1.75
CA THR A 58 -1.83 -7.18 1.81
C THR A 58 -3.05 -7.42 0.94
N ASP A 59 -3.19 -8.64 0.43
CA ASP A 59 -4.23 -9.05 -0.51
C ASP A 59 -5.32 -9.86 0.20
N VAL A 60 -6.58 -9.45 0.11
CA VAL A 60 -7.71 -10.10 0.80
C VAL A 60 -8.61 -10.83 -0.20
N ARG A 61 -8.85 -12.13 0.06
CA ARG A 61 -9.77 -12.98 -0.70
C ARG A 61 -10.81 -13.62 0.20
N LEU A 62 -11.89 -14.13 -0.39
CA LEU A 62 -13.00 -14.75 0.33
C LEU A 62 -13.11 -16.24 -0.04
N THR A 63 -13.09 -17.11 0.96
CA THR A 63 -13.31 -18.56 0.78
C THR A 63 -14.77 -18.88 0.45
N SER A 64 -15.06 -20.12 0.03
CA SER A 64 -16.43 -20.55 -0.29
C SER A 64 -17.37 -20.52 0.93
N ASP A 65 -16.86 -20.74 2.13
CA ASP A 65 -17.59 -20.62 3.40
C ASP A 65 -17.54 -19.20 4.00
N GLY A 66 -17.10 -18.23 3.19
CA GLY A 66 -17.16 -16.80 3.54
C GLY A 66 -16.11 -16.34 4.55
N GLN A 67 -15.00 -17.02 4.72
CA GLN A 67 -13.90 -16.55 5.55
C GLN A 67 -12.90 -15.72 4.74
N PHE A 68 -12.32 -14.69 5.33
CA PHE A 68 -11.27 -13.93 4.68
C PHE A 68 -9.90 -14.57 4.88
N VAL A 69 -9.17 -14.70 3.79
CA VAL A 69 -7.78 -15.18 3.76
C VAL A 69 -6.89 -14.19 3.01
N ILE A 70 -5.60 -14.26 3.31
CA ILE A 70 -4.59 -13.37 2.77
C ILE A 70 -3.83 -14.10 1.67
N SER A 71 -4.08 -13.74 0.42
CA SER A 71 -3.41 -14.30 -0.76
C SER A 71 -3.55 -13.38 -1.97
N HIS A 72 -2.45 -13.18 -2.69
CA HIS A 72 -2.50 -12.45 -3.95
C HIS A 72 -3.22 -13.24 -5.04
N ASP A 73 -2.79 -14.48 -5.27
CA ASP A 73 -3.36 -15.33 -6.32
C ASP A 73 -4.67 -16.00 -5.83
N ALA A 74 -5.63 -16.17 -6.72
CA ALA A 74 -6.80 -16.99 -6.47
C ALA A 74 -6.43 -18.48 -6.33
N ASN A 75 -5.40 -18.89 -7.07
CA ASN A 75 -4.89 -20.26 -7.10
C ASN A 75 -3.69 -20.43 -6.15
N LEU A 76 -3.68 -21.49 -5.36
CA LEU A 76 -2.62 -21.78 -4.40
C LEU A 76 -1.31 -22.30 -5.03
N LYS A 77 -1.23 -22.46 -6.35
CA LYS A 77 -0.12 -23.14 -7.04
C LYS A 77 1.24 -22.53 -6.75
N ARG A 78 1.38 -21.23 -6.88
CA ARG A 78 2.67 -20.52 -6.76
C ARG A 78 3.26 -20.62 -5.36
N MET A 79 2.42 -20.42 -4.33
CA MET A 79 2.87 -20.37 -2.94
C MET A 79 2.79 -21.72 -2.23
N PHE A 80 1.78 -22.52 -2.54
CA PHE A 80 1.47 -23.77 -1.81
C PHE A 80 1.61 -25.04 -2.68
N GLY A 81 1.95 -24.90 -3.97
CA GLY A 81 2.17 -26.05 -4.87
C GLY A 81 0.91 -26.81 -5.28
N SER A 82 -0.29 -26.25 -5.10
CA SER A 82 -1.57 -26.92 -5.38
C SER A 82 -2.47 -26.07 -6.28
N ASP A 83 -3.09 -26.69 -7.28
CA ASP A 83 -4.04 -26.05 -8.23
C ASP A 83 -5.45 -25.86 -7.62
N VAL A 84 -5.51 -25.42 -6.38
CA VAL A 84 -6.76 -25.18 -5.64
C VAL A 84 -7.14 -23.72 -5.70
N ILE A 85 -8.40 -23.43 -6.02
CA ILE A 85 -8.96 -22.06 -6.09
C ILE A 85 -9.57 -21.72 -4.72
N ILE A 86 -9.15 -20.58 -4.15
CA ILE A 86 -9.56 -20.14 -2.81
C ILE A 86 -11.08 -19.95 -2.72
N GLU A 87 -11.68 -19.30 -3.71
CA GLU A 87 -13.10 -18.96 -3.74
C GLU A 87 -14.02 -20.19 -3.84
N GLU A 88 -13.47 -21.37 -4.17
CA GLU A 88 -14.19 -22.64 -4.36
C GLU A 88 -14.07 -23.57 -3.16
N HIS A 89 -13.17 -23.28 -2.19
CA HIS A 89 -12.87 -24.16 -1.06
C HIS A 89 -13.14 -23.48 0.29
N THR A 90 -13.43 -24.31 1.29
CA THR A 90 -13.62 -23.83 2.67
C THR A 90 -12.28 -23.50 3.33
N LEU A 91 -12.30 -22.62 4.34
CA LEU A 91 -11.11 -22.30 5.12
C LEU A 91 -10.47 -23.57 5.71
N LYS A 92 -11.29 -24.52 6.19
CA LYS A 92 -10.79 -25.77 6.78
C LYS A 92 -9.97 -26.59 5.78
N GLU A 93 -10.40 -26.67 4.53
CA GLU A 93 -9.66 -27.35 3.46
C GLU A 93 -8.38 -26.59 3.12
N LEU A 94 -8.46 -25.28 2.95
CA LEU A 94 -7.31 -24.43 2.58
C LEU A 94 -6.21 -24.43 3.66
N LYS A 95 -6.55 -24.50 4.94
CA LYS A 95 -5.59 -24.59 6.06
C LYS A 95 -4.78 -25.90 6.10
N THR A 96 -5.07 -26.87 5.24
CA THR A 96 -4.26 -28.10 5.11
C THR A 96 -3.00 -27.92 4.27
N TYR A 97 -2.94 -26.90 3.42
CA TYR A 97 -1.80 -26.61 2.56
C TYR A 97 -0.71 -25.84 3.30
N ARG A 98 0.54 -26.04 2.85
CA ARG A 98 1.72 -25.36 3.41
C ARG A 98 2.55 -24.77 2.30
N THR A 99 3.15 -23.62 2.56
CA THR A 99 4.19 -23.03 1.71
C THR A 99 5.47 -23.85 1.78
N LYS A 100 6.50 -23.47 1.01
CA LYS A 100 7.81 -24.14 1.05
C LYS A 100 8.49 -24.04 2.42
N GLU A 101 8.26 -22.92 3.14
CA GLU A 101 8.79 -22.71 4.50
C GLU A 101 7.86 -23.24 5.59
N GLY A 102 6.77 -23.93 5.23
CA GLY A 102 5.82 -24.54 6.16
C GLY A 102 4.76 -23.60 6.72
N ASN A 103 4.61 -22.39 6.17
CA ASN A 103 3.57 -21.45 6.58
C ASN A 103 2.18 -21.91 6.14
N GLU A 104 1.17 -21.65 6.97
CA GLU A 104 -0.23 -21.80 6.61
C GLU A 104 -0.75 -20.62 5.81
N LEU A 105 -1.84 -20.83 5.07
CA LEU A 105 -2.62 -19.73 4.50
C LEU A 105 -3.15 -18.87 5.66
N MET A 106 -2.69 -17.63 5.72
CA MET A 106 -3.07 -16.68 6.77
C MET A 106 -4.51 -16.20 6.59
N THR A 107 -5.27 -16.08 7.69
CA THR A 107 -6.58 -15.43 7.68
C THR A 107 -6.44 -13.92 7.95
N LEU A 108 -7.47 -13.16 7.56
CA LEU A 108 -7.56 -11.74 7.92
C LEU A 108 -7.58 -11.54 9.44
N ASP A 109 -8.29 -12.42 10.16
CA ASP A 109 -8.39 -12.33 11.62
C ASP A 109 -7.01 -12.51 12.30
N GLU A 110 -6.18 -13.46 11.81
CA GLU A 110 -4.80 -13.65 12.31
C GLU A 110 -3.94 -12.40 12.06
N LEU A 111 -4.09 -11.76 10.89
CA LEU A 111 -3.40 -10.52 10.58
C LEU A 111 -3.89 -9.36 11.46
N LEU A 112 -5.19 -9.17 11.58
CA LEU A 112 -5.77 -8.10 12.40
C LEU A 112 -5.42 -8.26 13.89
N ASP A 113 -5.38 -9.51 14.40
CA ASP A 113 -4.94 -9.79 15.77
C ASP A 113 -3.46 -9.41 16.00
N PHE A 114 -2.61 -9.62 14.99
CA PHE A 114 -1.22 -9.17 15.04
C PHE A 114 -1.10 -7.64 15.02
N LEU A 115 -1.95 -6.94 14.24
CA LEU A 115 -1.87 -5.49 14.03
C LEU A 115 -2.47 -4.67 15.18
N LYS A 116 -3.47 -5.18 15.90
CA LYS A 116 -4.29 -4.41 16.87
C LYS A 116 -3.51 -3.69 17.98
N ASP A 117 -2.34 -4.24 18.38
CA ASP A 117 -1.51 -3.70 19.46
C ASP A 117 -0.29 -2.89 18.95
N LYS A 118 -0.18 -2.68 17.63
CA LYS A 118 0.91 -1.92 17.02
C LYS A 118 0.54 -0.44 16.93
N LYS A 119 1.56 0.41 16.84
CA LYS A 119 1.40 1.87 16.76
C LYS A 119 1.92 2.44 15.44
N GLY A 120 1.33 3.54 15.01
CA GLY A 120 1.76 4.27 13.82
C GLY A 120 1.63 3.48 12.52
N LEU A 121 0.73 2.49 12.48
CA LEU A 121 0.55 1.63 11.32
C LEU A 121 0.01 2.38 10.11
N TYR A 122 0.48 1.97 8.93
CA TYR A 122 -0.14 2.23 7.64
C TYR A 122 -0.38 0.89 6.95
N VAL A 123 -1.64 0.54 6.68
CA VAL A 123 -1.96 -0.76 6.07
C VAL A 123 -2.94 -0.60 4.92
N GLU A 124 -2.55 -1.10 3.75
CA GLU A 124 -3.39 -1.22 2.56
C GLU A 124 -3.98 -2.63 2.48
N PHE A 125 -5.30 -2.72 2.47
CA PHE A 125 -6.05 -3.98 2.27
C PHE A 125 -6.55 -4.02 0.84
N GLU A 126 -5.83 -4.75 -0.05
CA GLU A 126 -6.27 -4.89 -1.44
C GLU A 126 -7.44 -5.87 -1.56
N MET A 127 -8.55 -5.37 -2.07
CA MET A 127 -9.75 -6.15 -2.37
C MET A 127 -9.57 -6.88 -3.71
N LYS A 128 -9.35 -8.20 -3.68
CA LYS A 128 -9.10 -9.04 -4.86
C LYS A 128 -10.41 -9.50 -5.50
N THR A 129 -11.18 -8.56 -6.03
CA THR A 129 -12.54 -8.78 -6.55
C THR A 129 -12.70 -8.57 -8.06
N THR A 130 -11.61 -8.44 -8.80
CA THR A 130 -11.62 -8.17 -10.26
C THR A 130 -12.26 -9.27 -11.09
N ASP A 131 -12.26 -10.51 -10.63
CA ASP A 131 -12.96 -11.62 -11.24
C ASP A 131 -14.47 -11.48 -11.06
N VAL A 132 -15.18 -11.13 -12.13
CA VAL A 132 -16.64 -10.86 -12.09
C VAL A 132 -17.46 -12.12 -11.86
N GLU A 133 -16.98 -13.28 -12.30
CA GLU A 133 -17.65 -14.58 -12.10
C GLU A 133 -17.52 -15.03 -10.65
N ALA A 134 -16.32 -14.93 -10.07
CA ALA A 134 -16.08 -15.23 -8.67
C ALA A 134 -16.74 -14.21 -7.73
N TYR A 135 -16.84 -12.92 -8.15
CA TYR A 135 -17.41 -11.82 -7.37
C TYR A 135 -18.48 -11.05 -8.16
N PRO A 136 -19.66 -11.68 -8.43
CA PRO A 136 -20.81 -10.94 -8.97
C PRO A 136 -21.23 -9.83 -8.01
N GLN A 137 -21.94 -8.82 -8.50
CA GLN A 137 -22.19 -7.55 -7.79
C GLN A 137 -22.68 -7.75 -6.33
N GLU A 138 -23.67 -8.61 -6.12
CA GLU A 138 -24.21 -8.89 -4.79
C GLU A 138 -23.16 -9.49 -3.82
N LYS A 139 -22.33 -10.43 -4.32
CA LYS A 139 -21.26 -11.04 -3.52
C LYS A 139 -20.15 -10.03 -3.22
N LEU A 140 -19.80 -9.19 -4.21
CA LEU A 140 -18.85 -8.09 -4.05
C LEU A 140 -19.30 -7.12 -2.95
N GLU A 141 -20.55 -6.69 -2.95
CA GLU A 141 -21.08 -5.78 -1.93
C GLU A 141 -21.04 -6.40 -0.53
N LYS A 142 -21.44 -7.66 -0.38
CA LYS A 142 -21.32 -8.39 0.88
C LYS A 142 -19.86 -8.55 1.34
N TYR A 143 -18.95 -8.82 0.40
CA TYR A 143 -17.51 -8.86 0.65
C TYR A 143 -17.02 -7.51 1.19
N CYS A 144 -17.31 -6.42 0.50
CA CYS A 144 -16.91 -5.07 0.90
C CYS A 144 -17.44 -4.71 2.30
N ASP A 145 -18.72 -4.97 2.56
CA ASP A 145 -19.35 -4.71 3.86
C ASP A 145 -18.69 -5.48 5.00
N LYS A 146 -18.44 -6.77 4.78
CA LYS A 146 -17.83 -7.65 5.78
C LYS A 146 -16.39 -7.22 6.04
N LEU A 147 -15.62 -6.93 4.98
CA LEU A 147 -14.24 -6.50 5.09
C LEU A 147 -14.12 -5.16 5.84
N TYR A 148 -14.90 -4.17 5.43
CA TYR A 148 -14.91 -2.86 6.08
C TYR A 148 -15.17 -2.97 7.59
N LYS A 149 -16.21 -3.70 7.97
CA LYS A 149 -16.57 -3.88 9.39
C LYS A 149 -15.48 -4.60 10.19
N ALA A 150 -14.86 -5.64 9.62
CA ALA A 150 -13.79 -6.39 10.29
C ALA A 150 -12.54 -5.51 10.51
N VAL A 151 -12.07 -4.85 9.45
CA VAL A 151 -10.87 -4.01 9.46
C VAL A 151 -11.06 -2.80 10.37
N MET A 152 -12.19 -2.09 10.25
CA MET A 152 -12.43 -0.88 11.05
C MET A 152 -12.64 -1.18 12.53
N LYS A 153 -13.20 -2.35 12.88
CA LYS A 153 -13.32 -2.80 14.27
C LYS A 153 -11.98 -3.05 14.94
N ALA A 154 -11.00 -3.55 14.18
CA ALA A 154 -9.68 -3.90 14.68
C ALA A 154 -8.66 -2.75 14.59
N LYS A 155 -8.99 -1.66 13.90
CA LYS A 155 -8.10 -0.55 13.59
C LYS A 155 -7.64 0.17 14.88
N PRO A 156 -6.32 0.23 15.19
CA PRO A 156 -5.80 1.10 16.24
C PRO A 156 -6.12 2.58 15.98
N ALA A 157 -6.28 3.36 17.05
CA ALA A 157 -6.70 4.76 16.94
C ALA A 157 -5.72 5.64 16.15
N ASP A 158 -4.41 5.34 16.24
CA ASP A 158 -3.33 6.05 15.56
C ASP A 158 -2.92 5.43 14.22
N ALA A 159 -3.64 4.38 13.75
CA ALA A 159 -3.35 3.71 12.50
C ALA A 159 -4.08 4.38 11.31
N THR A 160 -3.45 4.30 10.14
CA THR A 160 -4.08 4.54 8.85
C THR A 160 -4.34 3.20 8.16
N PHE A 161 -5.59 2.80 8.10
CA PHE A 161 -6.03 1.61 7.38
C PHE A 161 -6.86 2.05 6.18
N LEU A 162 -6.49 1.59 4.99
CA LEU A 162 -7.21 1.93 3.77
C LEU A 162 -7.54 0.69 2.94
N PHE A 163 -8.57 0.83 2.13
CA PHE A 163 -9.05 -0.20 1.22
C PHE A 163 -8.60 0.14 -0.19
N THR A 164 -7.91 -0.80 -0.83
CA THR A 164 -7.38 -0.60 -2.17
C THR A 164 -7.95 -1.61 -3.14
N SER A 165 -8.05 -1.30 -4.41
CA SER A 165 -8.45 -2.26 -5.44
C SER A 165 -8.16 -1.77 -6.84
N PHE A 166 -7.92 -2.72 -7.76
CA PHE A 166 -8.04 -2.53 -9.20
C PHE A 166 -9.49 -2.58 -9.69
N ASP A 167 -10.42 -3.10 -8.86
CA ASP A 167 -11.84 -3.22 -9.21
C ASP A 167 -12.58 -1.91 -8.95
N VAL A 168 -12.89 -1.20 -10.01
CA VAL A 168 -13.69 0.04 -9.98
C VAL A 168 -15.04 -0.14 -9.28
N ARG A 169 -15.67 -1.34 -9.38
CA ARG A 169 -16.95 -1.64 -8.74
C ARG A 169 -16.82 -1.61 -7.22
N ALA A 170 -15.75 -2.24 -6.70
CA ALA A 170 -15.47 -2.27 -5.27
C ALA A 170 -15.21 -0.86 -4.73
N ILE A 171 -14.33 -0.09 -5.40
CA ILE A 171 -14.03 1.30 -5.00
C ILE A 171 -15.30 2.16 -5.00
N ARG A 172 -16.10 2.11 -6.08
CA ARG A 172 -17.34 2.88 -6.19
C ARG A 172 -18.35 2.52 -5.11
N TYR A 173 -18.50 1.23 -4.81
CA TYR A 173 -19.39 0.78 -3.74
C TYR A 173 -18.91 1.29 -2.38
N MET A 174 -17.63 1.13 -2.10
CA MET A 174 -17.04 1.53 -0.82
C MET A 174 -17.10 3.05 -0.58
N THR A 175 -16.71 3.85 -1.57
CA THR A 175 -16.76 5.33 -1.45
C THR A 175 -18.20 5.86 -1.30
N GLY A 176 -19.17 5.20 -1.93
CA GLY A 176 -20.58 5.56 -1.82
C GLY A 176 -21.20 5.16 -0.48
N LYS A 177 -20.86 4.00 0.05
CA LYS A 177 -21.47 3.45 1.26
C LYS A 177 -20.77 3.86 2.55
N TYR A 178 -19.47 4.02 2.52
CA TYR A 178 -18.63 4.37 3.67
C TYR A 178 -17.77 5.61 3.36
N PRO A 179 -18.39 6.79 3.19
CA PRO A 179 -17.68 8.00 2.72
C PRO A 179 -16.55 8.48 3.64
N ASP A 180 -16.57 8.08 4.91
CA ASP A 180 -15.54 8.42 5.90
C ASP A 180 -14.35 7.44 5.90
N GLY A 181 -14.36 6.42 5.03
CA GLY A 181 -13.26 5.49 4.86
C GLY A 181 -12.12 6.07 4.03
N ASP A 182 -10.93 5.48 4.16
CA ASP A 182 -9.78 5.79 3.31
C ASP A 182 -9.70 4.80 2.14
N TYR A 183 -9.62 5.33 0.92
CA TYR A 183 -9.61 4.51 -0.31
C TYR A 183 -8.49 4.92 -1.25
N LEU A 184 -7.87 3.91 -1.87
CA LEU A 184 -6.89 4.08 -2.93
C LEU A 184 -7.31 3.26 -4.14
N TYR A 185 -7.42 3.91 -5.30
CA TYR A 185 -7.63 3.20 -6.56
C TYR A 185 -6.28 2.81 -7.17
N ILE A 186 -6.07 1.50 -7.32
CA ILE A 186 -4.85 0.97 -7.96
C ILE A 186 -5.11 0.83 -9.46
N ILE A 187 -4.12 1.24 -10.26
CA ILE A 187 -4.16 1.09 -11.71
C ILE A 187 -2.79 0.66 -12.26
N GLY A 188 -2.79 -0.29 -13.20
CA GLY A 188 -1.59 -0.77 -13.88
C GLY A 188 -1.06 0.18 -14.96
N GLU A 189 -1.27 1.49 -14.79
CA GLU A 189 -0.86 2.54 -15.72
C GLU A 189 -0.04 3.59 -14.97
N PRO A 190 0.82 4.37 -15.67
CA PRO A 190 1.49 5.52 -15.06
C PRO A 190 0.50 6.64 -14.71
N VAL A 191 0.92 7.56 -13.84
CA VAL A 191 0.15 8.78 -13.54
C VAL A 191 -0.08 9.57 -14.82
N SER A 192 -1.33 9.95 -15.08
CA SER A 192 -1.76 10.69 -16.27
C SER A 192 -3.06 11.44 -16.01
N ASP A 193 -3.42 12.38 -16.91
CA ASP A 193 -4.69 13.11 -16.84
C ASP A 193 -5.90 12.18 -16.82
N LYS A 194 -5.84 11.07 -17.57
CA LYS A 194 -6.87 10.01 -17.58
C LYS A 194 -7.05 9.41 -16.17
N VAL A 195 -5.95 9.08 -15.50
CA VAL A 195 -5.98 8.50 -14.14
C VAL A 195 -6.52 9.52 -13.14
N ILE A 196 -6.09 10.78 -13.24
CA ILE A 196 -6.57 11.88 -12.39
C ILE A 196 -8.09 12.07 -12.55
N ALA A 197 -8.58 12.10 -13.78
CA ALA A 197 -10.01 12.21 -14.05
C ALA A 197 -10.81 11.02 -13.51
N LEU A 198 -10.27 9.80 -13.62
CA LEU A 198 -10.90 8.60 -13.11
C LEU A 198 -10.96 8.59 -11.57
N ALA A 199 -9.89 8.99 -10.89
CA ALA A 199 -9.85 9.14 -9.44
C ALA A 199 -10.94 10.12 -8.94
N SER A 200 -11.08 11.24 -9.63
CA SER A 200 -12.16 12.21 -9.36
C SER A 200 -13.55 11.61 -9.53
N ALA A 201 -13.78 10.86 -10.62
CA ALA A 201 -15.06 10.20 -10.90
C ALA A 201 -15.39 9.09 -9.87
N LEU A 202 -14.40 8.52 -9.22
CA LEU A 202 -14.53 7.52 -8.16
C LEU A 202 -14.60 8.15 -6.76
N ASN A 203 -14.45 9.47 -6.65
CA ASN A 203 -14.38 10.20 -5.38
C ASN A 203 -13.30 9.65 -4.43
N VAL A 204 -12.12 9.28 -4.98
CA VAL A 204 -10.98 8.85 -4.20
C VAL A 204 -9.94 9.97 -4.12
N LYS A 205 -9.21 10.02 -3.01
CA LYS A 205 -8.13 10.98 -2.78
C LYS A 205 -6.74 10.38 -3.00
N ARG A 206 -6.65 9.08 -3.27
CA ARG A 206 -5.40 8.36 -3.41
C ARG A 206 -5.41 7.51 -4.68
N ILE A 207 -4.29 7.51 -5.39
CA ILE A 207 -4.05 6.67 -6.57
C ILE A 207 -2.78 5.85 -6.38
N GLY A 208 -2.82 4.58 -6.80
CA GLY A 208 -1.66 3.69 -6.84
C GLY A 208 -1.30 3.38 -8.30
N CYS A 209 -0.24 3.99 -8.82
CA CYS A 209 0.17 3.91 -10.22
C CYS A 209 1.50 3.20 -10.40
N THR A 210 1.81 2.78 -11.64
CA THR A 210 3.13 2.21 -11.94
C THR A 210 4.20 3.29 -11.88
N ILE A 211 5.37 2.94 -11.29
CA ILE A 211 6.55 3.82 -11.31
C ILE A 211 7.09 3.96 -12.74
N GLU A 212 7.05 2.87 -13.52
CA GLU A 212 7.43 2.87 -14.92
C GLU A 212 6.46 3.76 -15.73
N GLY A 213 7.02 4.64 -16.53
CA GLY A 213 6.26 5.59 -17.35
C GLY A 213 5.71 6.81 -16.60
N THR A 214 5.74 6.83 -15.27
CA THR A 214 5.33 8.01 -14.49
C THR A 214 6.38 9.11 -14.58
N SER A 215 5.94 10.34 -14.80
CA SER A 215 6.80 11.53 -14.80
C SER A 215 6.57 12.42 -13.58
N ARG A 216 7.59 13.17 -13.16
CA ARG A 216 7.43 14.17 -12.10
C ARG A 216 6.36 15.23 -12.43
N ALA A 217 6.23 15.61 -13.69
CA ALA A 217 5.20 16.54 -14.13
C ALA A 217 3.80 15.97 -13.89
N ALA A 218 3.57 14.72 -14.24
CA ALA A 218 2.28 14.05 -14.02
C ALA A 218 1.94 13.93 -12.51
N VAL A 219 2.93 13.59 -11.67
CA VAL A 219 2.74 13.58 -10.20
C VAL A 219 2.38 14.99 -9.70
N THR A 220 3.04 16.02 -10.22
CA THR A 220 2.71 17.43 -9.87
C THR A 220 1.28 17.78 -10.25
N GLU A 221 0.78 17.38 -11.42
CA GLU A 221 -0.62 17.61 -11.81
C GLU A 221 -1.61 16.82 -10.92
N ALA A 222 -1.28 15.59 -10.52
CA ALA A 222 -2.06 14.83 -9.56
C ALA A 222 -2.16 15.56 -8.20
N HIS A 223 -1.05 16.09 -7.69
CA HIS A 223 -1.02 16.90 -6.47
C HIS A 223 -1.87 18.18 -6.59
N LYS A 224 -1.81 18.89 -7.73
CA LYS A 224 -2.67 20.06 -7.99
C LYS A 224 -4.16 19.69 -7.98
N ALA A 225 -4.50 18.48 -8.40
CA ALA A 225 -5.85 17.94 -8.31
C ALA A 225 -6.24 17.46 -6.89
N GLY A 226 -5.34 17.60 -5.90
CA GLY A 226 -5.57 17.19 -4.51
C GLY A 226 -5.40 15.70 -4.25
N LEU A 227 -4.75 14.97 -5.17
CA LEU A 227 -4.50 13.54 -5.04
C LEU A 227 -3.19 13.26 -4.30
N ILE A 228 -3.18 12.19 -3.52
CA ILE A 228 -2.01 11.55 -2.93
C ILE A 228 -1.57 10.43 -3.88
N VAL A 229 -0.28 10.39 -4.21
CA VAL A 229 0.28 9.46 -5.21
C VAL A 229 1.12 8.39 -4.54
N SER A 230 0.70 7.12 -4.68
CA SER A 230 1.48 5.93 -4.37
C SER A 230 2.05 5.33 -5.65
N LEU A 231 3.34 4.97 -5.66
CA LEU A 231 3.97 4.30 -6.81
C LEU A 231 4.41 2.88 -6.47
N TRP A 232 4.25 1.98 -7.45
CA TRP A 232 4.58 0.56 -7.34
C TRP A 232 5.03 -0.03 -8.69
N PRO A 233 5.67 -1.22 -8.75
CA PRO A 233 6.35 -1.89 -7.63
C PRO A 233 7.73 -1.30 -7.38
N GLY A 234 8.17 -1.29 -6.11
CA GLY A 234 9.53 -0.95 -5.72
C GLY A 234 10.40 -2.22 -5.60
N ASN A 235 11.10 -2.59 -6.66
CA ASN A 235 11.87 -3.83 -6.74
C ASN A 235 13.29 -3.74 -6.20
N SER A 236 13.75 -2.50 -5.91
CA SER A 236 15.10 -2.19 -5.48
C SER A 236 15.17 -0.83 -4.76
N PRO A 237 16.27 -0.54 -4.02
CA PRO A 237 16.53 0.81 -3.52
C PRO A 237 16.60 1.87 -4.63
N ALA A 238 17.01 1.50 -5.85
CA ALA A 238 17.02 2.43 -6.98
C ALA A 238 15.59 2.84 -7.41
N ASP A 239 14.64 1.91 -7.40
CA ASP A 239 13.23 2.22 -7.67
C ASP A 239 12.65 3.13 -6.58
N PHE A 240 13.03 2.89 -5.31
CA PHE A 240 12.66 3.78 -4.22
C PHE A 240 13.17 5.21 -4.47
N MET A 241 14.46 5.38 -4.85
CA MET A 241 15.03 6.68 -5.20
C MET A 241 14.34 7.32 -6.39
N LEU A 242 14.01 6.53 -7.41
CA LEU A 242 13.25 7.02 -8.55
C LEU A 242 11.89 7.56 -8.09
N GLY A 243 11.14 6.80 -7.29
CA GLY A 243 9.85 7.23 -6.75
C GLY A 243 9.95 8.53 -5.94
N VAL A 244 10.96 8.67 -5.08
CA VAL A 244 11.24 9.92 -4.34
C VAL A 244 11.51 11.07 -5.33
N SER A 245 12.34 10.85 -6.33
CA SER A 245 12.69 11.89 -7.33
C SER A 245 11.51 12.29 -8.21
N LEU A 246 10.56 11.38 -8.44
CA LEU A 246 9.30 11.66 -9.14
C LEU A 246 8.32 12.47 -8.29
N GLY A 247 8.51 12.51 -6.98
CA GLY A 247 7.66 13.24 -6.06
C GLY A 247 6.51 12.42 -5.48
N ALA A 248 6.62 11.08 -5.44
CA ALA A 248 5.62 10.23 -4.81
C ALA A 248 5.47 10.51 -3.31
N ASP A 249 4.25 10.40 -2.79
CA ASP A 249 3.94 10.50 -1.37
C ASP A 249 4.16 9.15 -0.66
N PHE A 250 3.88 8.05 -1.39
CA PHE A 250 3.98 6.67 -0.90
C PHE A 250 4.70 5.79 -1.92
N LEU A 251 5.46 4.82 -1.41
CA LEU A 251 6.17 3.85 -2.24
C LEU A 251 5.95 2.43 -1.71
N CYS A 252 5.42 1.56 -2.56
CA CYS A 252 5.20 0.15 -2.28
C CYS A 252 6.45 -0.66 -2.63
N SER A 253 7.07 -1.32 -1.65
CA SER A 253 8.37 -1.99 -1.83
C SER A 253 8.30 -3.51 -1.73
N ASP A 254 8.85 -4.19 -2.72
CA ASP A 254 9.08 -5.64 -2.71
C ASP A 254 10.28 -6.06 -1.83
N VAL A 255 11.17 -5.10 -1.52
CA VAL A 255 12.45 -5.29 -0.81
C VAL A 255 12.58 -4.29 0.36
N PRO A 256 11.62 -4.28 1.30
CA PRO A 256 11.57 -3.26 2.34
C PRO A 256 12.81 -3.22 3.21
N LEU A 257 13.43 -4.36 3.54
CA LEU A 257 14.61 -4.37 4.41
C LEU A 257 15.84 -3.81 3.70
N ALA A 258 16.03 -4.14 2.41
CA ALA A 258 17.10 -3.56 1.61
C ALA A 258 16.95 -2.04 1.49
N VAL A 259 15.72 -1.53 1.31
CA VAL A 259 15.44 -0.09 1.28
C VAL A 259 15.71 0.55 2.64
N MET A 260 15.27 -0.06 3.75
CA MET A 260 15.54 0.43 5.11
C MET A 260 17.04 0.53 5.40
N GLU A 261 17.82 -0.48 5.00
CA GLU A 261 19.27 -0.46 5.19
C GLU A 261 19.95 0.63 4.35
N TRP A 262 19.46 0.81 3.12
CA TRP A 262 19.96 1.86 2.25
C TRP A 262 19.62 3.27 2.79
N ILE A 263 18.41 3.51 3.32
CA ILE A 263 17.98 4.79 3.90
C ILE A 263 18.90 5.22 5.05
N LYS A 264 19.39 4.31 5.88
CA LYS A 264 20.33 4.64 6.97
C LYS A 264 21.61 5.33 6.46
N GLN A 265 21.97 5.07 5.20
CA GLN A 265 23.14 5.68 4.53
C GLN A 265 22.80 6.96 3.78
N THR A 266 21.52 7.37 3.77
CA THR A 266 21.03 8.52 3.02
C THR A 266 20.22 9.48 3.90
N PRO A 267 20.85 10.12 4.92
CA PRO A 267 20.13 10.86 5.97
C PRO A 267 19.47 12.16 5.48
N TRP A 268 19.63 12.53 4.22
CA TRP A 268 19.00 13.71 3.61
C TRP A 268 17.59 13.43 3.05
N ILE A 269 17.08 12.21 3.15
CA ILE A 269 15.71 11.84 2.79
C ILE A 269 14.92 11.65 4.09
N ASP A 270 13.81 12.36 4.23
CA ASP A 270 12.87 12.16 5.34
C ASP A 270 11.87 11.05 4.98
N VAL A 271 11.96 9.92 5.65
CA VAL A 271 11.21 8.70 5.36
C VAL A 271 10.45 8.22 6.58
N VAL A 272 9.17 7.86 6.37
CA VAL A 272 8.32 7.20 7.37
C VAL A 272 8.03 5.76 6.92
N TYR A 273 8.19 4.78 7.80
CA TYR A 273 7.95 3.37 7.54
C TYR A 273 7.45 2.59 8.76
#